data_be36d57472f312faaff758edf4ac8497
#
_entry.id   be36d57472f312faaff758edf4ac8497
#
_cell.length_a   1.000
_cell.length_b   1.000
_cell.length_c   1.000
_cell.angle_alpha   90.00
_cell.angle_beta   90.00
_cell.angle_gamma   90.00
#
_symmetry.space_group_name_H-M   'P 1'
#
loop_
_entity.id
_entity.type
_entity.pdbx_description
1 polymer ?
#
loop_
_entity_poly.entity_id
_entity_poly.type
_entity_poly.pdbx_seq_one_letter_code
_entity_poly.pdbx_strand_id
1 'polypeptide(L)'
;MDITALILLFVFGVLLAINVPIAIAIALSTLATMLVTVDSLPAVTTLAQRMAAGMDSFALLAIPFFIFSGFLMGQGGIARRLIDFAKVLVGQLPGGLAFVNVIACALFGSISGSAVAATSAIGGFMIPAMNKEGYDKNFNTAVTVTASTTGMLIPPSNILIIYSLASGGVSIAALFVAGYLP
;
A
#
# COMPACT_ATOMS: atom_id res chain seq x y z
N MET A 1 27.37 -10.71 -1.13
CA MET A 1 26.05 -11.06 -0.57
C MET A 1 26.26 -12.30 0.29
N ASP A 2 25.82 -12.25 1.52
CA ASP A 2 25.95 -13.38 2.42
C ASP A 2 25.07 -14.53 1.94
N ILE A 3 25.59 -15.77 2.07
CA ILE A 3 24.89 -16.97 1.61
C ILE A 3 23.49 -17.10 2.22
N THR A 4 23.30 -16.58 3.43
CA THR A 4 22.03 -16.51 4.13
C THR A 4 21.01 -15.61 3.41
N ALA A 5 21.45 -14.45 2.88
CA ALA A 5 20.58 -13.57 2.11
C ALA A 5 20.17 -14.20 0.77
N LEU A 6 21.06 -14.94 0.13
CA LEU A 6 20.75 -15.67 -1.10
C LEU A 6 19.71 -16.78 -0.85
N ILE A 7 19.87 -17.55 0.24
CA ILE A 7 18.90 -18.59 0.62
C ILE A 7 17.52 -17.96 0.89
N LEU A 8 17.49 -16.85 1.64
CA LEU A 8 16.23 -16.17 1.95
C LEU A 8 15.51 -15.72 0.67
N LEU A 9 16.22 -15.01 -0.22
CA LEU A 9 15.67 -14.50 -1.47
C LEU A 9 15.22 -15.63 -2.40
N PHE A 10 16.01 -16.71 -2.49
CA PHE A 10 15.69 -17.85 -3.34
C PHE A 10 14.42 -18.57 -2.85
N VAL A 11 14.38 -18.94 -1.55
CA VAL A 11 13.23 -19.63 -0.96
C VAL A 11 11.98 -18.75 -1.05
N PHE A 12 12.10 -17.45 -0.75
CA PHE A 12 11.00 -16.51 -0.88
C PHE A 12 10.48 -16.42 -2.31
N GLY A 13 11.37 -16.29 -3.29
CA GLY A 13 11.00 -16.24 -4.71
C GLY A 13 10.31 -17.52 -5.20
N VAL A 14 10.80 -18.69 -4.79
CA VAL A 14 10.16 -19.99 -5.11
C VAL A 14 8.76 -20.08 -4.49
N LEU A 15 8.59 -19.69 -3.22
CA LEU A 15 7.29 -19.71 -2.55
C LEU A 15 6.28 -18.76 -3.21
N LEU A 16 6.73 -17.58 -3.67
CA LEU A 16 5.87 -16.68 -4.44
C LEU A 16 5.50 -17.26 -5.81
N ALA A 17 6.43 -17.91 -6.49
CA ALA A 17 6.16 -18.54 -7.80
C ALA A 17 5.11 -19.67 -7.70
N ILE A 18 5.03 -20.35 -6.54
CA ILE A 18 4.02 -21.37 -6.24
C ILE A 18 2.71 -20.75 -5.74
N ASN A 19 2.62 -19.41 -5.72
CA ASN A 19 1.43 -18.66 -5.26
C ASN A 19 1.09 -18.83 -3.77
N VAL A 20 2.12 -19.01 -2.93
CA VAL A 20 1.96 -19.02 -1.46
C VAL A 20 1.67 -17.61 -0.98
N PRO A 21 0.72 -17.39 -0.05
CA PRO A 21 0.46 -16.06 0.53
C PRO A 21 1.72 -15.42 1.10
N ILE A 22 1.93 -14.12 0.81
CA ILE A 22 3.16 -13.38 1.13
C ILE A 22 3.57 -13.52 2.61
N ALA A 23 2.61 -13.45 3.54
CA ALA A 23 2.89 -13.58 4.97
C ALA A 23 3.50 -14.94 5.33
N ILE A 24 2.98 -16.01 4.73
CA ILE A 24 3.49 -17.38 4.92
C ILE A 24 4.84 -17.53 4.22
N ALA A 25 4.98 -16.97 3.01
CA ALA A 25 6.23 -17.01 2.26
C ALA A 25 7.37 -16.31 3.03
N ILE A 26 7.11 -15.17 3.65
CA ILE A 26 8.07 -14.47 4.52
C ILE A 26 8.44 -15.33 5.74
N ALA A 27 7.46 -15.88 6.43
CA ALA A 27 7.72 -16.70 7.63
C ALA A 27 8.54 -17.95 7.29
N LEU A 28 8.17 -18.70 6.25
CA LEU A 28 8.85 -19.91 5.84
C LEU A 28 10.26 -19.65 5.30
N SER A 29 10.46 -18.60 4.50
CA SER A 29 11.80 -18.24 3.98
C SER A 29 12.73 -17.81 5.10
N THR A 30 12.22 -17.05 6.08
CA THR A 30 12.98 -16.65 7.27
C THR A 30 13.34 -17.88 8.10
N LEU A 31 12.38 -18.79 8.35
CA LEU A 31 12.64 -20.03 9.09
C LEU A 31 13.67 -20.90 8.38
N ALA A 32 13.53 -21.11 7.08
CA ALA A 32 14.48 -21.90 6.28
C ALA A 32 15.89 -21.32 6.36
N THR A 33 16.03 -19.99 6.30
CA THR A 33 17.33 -19.32 6.43
C THR A 33 17.92 -19.47 7.84
N MET A 34 17.10 -19.37 8.88
CA MET A 34 17.55 -19.54 10.26
C MET A 34 18.00 -20.97 10.55
N LEU A 35 17.31 -21.98 10.01
CA LEU A 35 17.68 -23.39 10.19
C LEU A 35 19.04 -23.76 9.58
N VAL A 36 19.56 -22.97 8.67
CA VAL A 36 20.94 -23.16 8.11
C VAL A 36 22.01 -22.60 9.05
N THR A 37 21.68 -21.66 9.93
CA THR A 37 22.65 -20.93 10.75
C THR A 37 22.51 -21.21 12.25
N VAL A 38 21.36 -21.69 12.69
CA VAL A 38 21.01 -21.88 14.09
C VAL A 38 20.24 -23.21 14.25
N ASP A 39 20.37 -23.85 15.42
CA ASP A 39 19.62 -25.05 15.74
C ASP A 39 18.09 -24.86 15.65
N SER A 40 17.39 -25.95 15.39
CA SER A 40 15.95 -25.92 15.09
C SER A 40 15.09 -25.31 16.22
N LEU A 41 15.39 -25.61 17.48
CA LEU A 41 14.62 -25.09 18.62
C LEU A 41 14.77 -23.57 18.78
N PRO A 42 15.99 -22.99 18.82
CA PRO A 42 16.18 -21.54 18.81
C PRO A 42 15.60 -20.85 17.58
N ALA A 43 15.69 -21.46 16.39
CA ALA A 43 15.15 -20.88 15.17
C ALA A 43 13.62 -20.72 15.25
N VAL A 44 12.89 -21.76 15.63
CA VAL A 44 11.43 -21.73 15.75
C VAL A 44 10.98 -20.79 16.86
N THR A 45 11.64 -20.85 18.03
CA THR A 45 11.27 -19.97 19.15
C THR A 45 11.52 -18.50 18.84
N THR A 46 12.64 -18.17 18.19
CA THR A 46 12.94 -16.80 17.78
C THR A 46 11.92 -16.31 16.76
N LEU A 47 11.56 -17.11 15.76
CA LEU A 47 10.54 -16.76 14.79
C LEU A 47 9.19 -16.46 15.48
N ALA A 48 8.74 -17.36 16.34
CA ALA A 48 7.49 -17.18 17.07
C ALA A 48 7.49 -15.93 17.96
N GLN A 49 8.58 -15.67 18.67
CA GLN A 49 8.75 -14.47 19.50
C GLN A 49 8.74 -13.19 18.64
N ARG A 50 9.41 -13.19 17.49
CA ARG A 50 9.42 -12.03 16.59
C ARG A 50 8.06 -11.76 15.96
N MET A 51 7.31 -12.81 15.62
CA MET A 51 5.93 -12.68 15.14
C MET A 51 5.02 -12.11 16.21
N ALA A 52 5.09 -12.62 17.43
CA ALA A 52 4.30 -12.12 18.56
C ALA A 52 4.65 -10.66 18.91
N ALA A 53 5.94 -10.33 19.04
CA ALA A 53 6.40 -8.97 19.32
C ALA A 53 6.06 -7.98 18.20
N GLY A 54 6.09 -8.44 16.93
CA GLY A 54 5.69 -7.63 15.80
C GLY A 54 4.21 -7.24 15.83
N MET A 55 3.34 -8.12 16.32
CA MET A 55 1.91 -7.84 16.48
C MET A 55 1.59 -6.93 17.67
N ASP A 56 2.44 -6.88 18.67
CA ASP A 56 2.27 -6.06 19.90
C ASP A 56 2.81 -4.63 19.72
N SER A 57 2.74 -4.11 18.50
CA SER A 57 3.19 -2.74 18.21
C SER A 57 2.03 -1.76 18.25
N PHE A 58 2.14 -0.72 19.09
CA PHE A 58 1.16 0.38 19.17
C PHE A 58 0.91 1.04 17.80
N ALA A 59 1.94 1.17 16.97
CA ALA A 59 1.81 1.76 15.64
C ALA A 59 0.87 0.97 14.72
N LEU A 60 0.76 -0.36 14.90
CA LEU A 60 -0.18 -1.18 14.12
C LEU A 60 -1.65 -0.90 14.46
N LEU A 61 -1.94 -0.36 15.64
CA LEU A 61 -3.32 0.04 16.00
C LEU A 61 -3.85 1.14 15.07
N ALA A 62 -3.00 1.95 14.46
CA ALA A 62 -3.43 2.97 13.51
C ALA A 62 -4.09 2.35 12.25
N ILE A 63 -3.64 1.16 11.81
CA ILE A 63 -4.08 0.54 10.55
C ILE A 63 -5.59 0.26 10.52
N PRO A 64 -6.21 -0.40 11.51
CA PRO A 64 -7.66 -0.61 11.54
C PRO A 64 -8.46 0.70 11.46
N PHE A 65 -8.00 1.74 12.16
CA PHE A 65 -8.67 3.04 12.13
C PHE A 65 -8.56 3.72 10.76
N PHE A 66 -7.42 3.62 10.09
CA PHE A 66 -7.27 4.11 8.72
C PHE A 66 -8.16 3.33 7.74
N ILE A 67 -8.19 2.00 7.83
CA ILE A 67 -9.07 1.17 7.00
C ILE A 67 -10.53 1.56 7.22
N PHE A 68 -10.94 1.71 8.47
CA PHE A 68 -12.30 2.07 8.83
C PHE A 68 -12.65 3.48 8.34
N SER A 69 -11.76 4.46 8.52
CA SER A 69 -11.97 5.82 8.01
C SER A 69 -12.08 5.85 6.49
N GLY A 70 -11.20 5.12 5.78
CA GLY A 70 -11.25 4.99 4.33
C GLY A 70 -12.56 4.36 3.83
N PHE A 71 -13.06 3.34 4.54
CA PHE A 71 -14.35 2.73 4.24
C PHE A 71 -15.51 3.72 4.44
N LEU A 72 -15.55 4.43 5.57
CA LEU A 72 -16.57 5.45 5.85
C LEU A 72 -16.55 6.57 4.82
N MET A 73 -15.36 7.01 4.40
CA MET A 73 -15.22 8.03 3.35
C MET A 73 -15.76 7.56 2.00
N GLY A 74 -15.49 6.30 1.64
CA GLY A 74 -16.01 5.70 0.42
C GLY A 74 -17.55 5.68 0.41
N GLN A 75 -18.16 5.23 1.51
CA GLN A 75 -19.62 5.16 1.67
C GLN A 75 -20.27 6.54 1.89
N GLY A 76 -19.59 7.44 2.58
CA GLY A 76 -20.10 8.77 2.93
C GLY A 76 -20.11 9.79 1.78
N GLY A 77 -19.77 9.38 0.55
CA GLY A 77 -19.76 10.26 -0.63
C GLY A 77 -18.59 11.25 -0.70
N ILE A 78 -17.59 11.14 0.18
CA ILE A 78 -16.41 12.00 0.17
C ILE A 78 -15.60 11.78 -1.11
N ALA A 79 -15.49 10.55 -1.59
CA ALA A 79 -14.83 10.23 -2.86
C ALA A 79 -15.40 11.05 -4.01
N ARG A 80 -16.74 11.16 -4.10
CA ARG A 80 -17.44 11.95 -5.12
C ARG A 80 -17.12 13.44 -4.99
N ARG A 81 -17.11 13.98 -3.77
CA ARG A 81 -16.79 15.40 -3.52
C ARG A 81 -15.34 15.73 -3.88
N LEU A 82 -14.39 14.81 -3.63
CA LEU A 82 -13.00 14.97 -4.04
C LEU A 82 -12.86 14.97 -5.58
N ILE A 83 -13.61 14.12 -6.27
CA ILE A 83 -13.68 14.15 -7.75
C ILE A 83 -14.24 15.47 -8.25
N ASP A 84 -15.32 15.97 -7.65
CA ASP A 84 -15.94 17.24 -8.05
C ASP A 84 -14.98 18.41 -7.78
N PHE A 85 -14.27 18.40 -6.66
CA PHE A 85 -13.22 19.38 -6.35
C PHE A 85 -12.06 19.30 -7.37
N ALA A 86 -11.56 18.12 -7.68
CA ALA A 86 -10.51 17.94 -8.68
C ALA A 86 -10.96 18.40 -10.09
N LYS A 87 -12.25 18.21 -10.45
CA LYS A 87 -12.82 18.72 -11.70
C LYS A 87 -12.78 20.23 -11.79
N VAL A 88 -13.03 20.94 -10.71
CA VAL A 88 -12.94 22.41 -10.68
C VAL A 88 -11.50 22.87 -10.93
N LEU A 89 -10.51 22.14 -10.40
CA LEU A 89 -9.10 22.54 -10.54
C LEU A 89 -8.53 22.28 -11.94
N VAL A 90 -8.78 21.11 -12.51
CA VAL A 90 -8.10 20.64 -13.73
C VAL A 90 -9.03 20.09 -14.81
N GLY A 91 -10.33 20.07 -14.58
CA GLY A 91 -11.29 19.45 -15.50
C GLY A 91 -11.39 20.14 -16.87
N GLN A 92 -10.98 21.41 -16.96
CA GLN A 92 -11.01 22.19 -18.19
C GLN A 92 -9.78 21.95 -19.09
N LEU A 93 -8.75 21.24 -18.60
CA LEU A 93 -7.57 20.94 -19.37
C LEU A 93 -7.87 19.87 -20.44
N PRO A 94 -7.16 19.88 -21.59
CA PRO A 94 -7.26 18.79 -22.56
C PRO A 94 -6.85 17.48 -21.88
N GLY A 95 -7.69 16.44 -21.97
CA GLY A 95 -7.51 15.22 -21.16
C GLY A 95 -7.88 15.35 -19.69
N GLY A 96 -8.67 16.37 -19.34
CA GLY A 96 -8.98 16.78 -17.97
C GLY A 96 -9.44 15.66 -17.03
N LEU A 97 -10.22 14.68 -17.51
CA LEU A 97 -10.65 13.57 -16.66
C LEU A 97 -9.49 12.68 -16.19
N ALA A 98 -8.42 12.55 -16.97
CA ALA A 98 -7.23 11.82 -16.52
C ALA A 98 -6.53 12.57 -15.36
N PHE A 99 -6.36 13.88 -15.48
CA PHE A 99 -5.82 14.71 -14.40
C PHE A 99 -6.72 14.71 -13.16
N VAL A 100 -8.04 14.81 -13.35
CA VAL A 100 -9.02 14.68 -12.26
C VAL A 100 -8.86 13.36 -11.52
N ASN A 101 -8.69 12.26 -12.27
CA ASN A 101 -8.49 10.94 -11.69
C ASN A 101 -7.22 10.88 -10.84
N VAL A 102 -6.09 11.39 -11.36
CA VAL A 102 -4.80 11.44 -10.62
C VAL A 102 -4.95 12.23 -9.32
N ILE A 103 -5.49 13.46 -9.39
CA ILE A 103 -5.64 14.31 -8.21
C ILE A 103 -6.61 13.70 -7.20
N ALA A 104 -7.75 13.17 -7.67
CA ALA A 104 -8.73 12.54 -6.78
C ALA A 104 -8.15 11.29 -6.09
N CYS A 105 -7.37 10.46 -6.80
CA CYS A 105 -6.68 9.32 -6.23
C CYS A 105 -5.63 9.75 -5.20
N ALA A 106 -4.84 10.77 -5.49
CA ALA A 106 -3.85 11.30 -4.56
C ALA A 106 -4.50 11.84 -3.27
N LEU A 107 -5.54 12.65 -3.41
CA LEU A 107 -6.28 13.22 -2.28
C LEU A 107 -6.98 12.15 -1.44
N PHE A 108 -7.69 11.21 -2.07
CA PHE A 108 -8.37 10.13 -1.35
C PHE A 108 -7.35 9.19 -0.71
N GLY A 109 -6.29 8.84 -1.43
CA GLY A 109 -5.22 7.97 -0.95
C GLY A 109 -4.47 8.55 0.23
N SER A 110 -4.20 9.87 0.24
CA SER A 110 -3.54 10.56 1.35
C SER A 110 -4.36 10.52 2.65
N ILE A 111 -5.68 10.48 2.56
CA ILE A 111 -6.54 10.41 3.74
C ILE A 111 -6.77 8.94 4.16
N SER A 112 -6.99 8.04 3.20
CA SER A 112 -7.24 6.62 3.47
C SER A 112 -5.97 5.82 3.76
N GLY A 113 -4.81 6.30 3.32
CA GLY A 113 -3.52 5.61 3.41
C GLY A 113 -3.45 4.29 2.63
N SER A 114 -4.38 4.06 1.67
CA SER A 114 -4.52 2.78 0.97
C SER A 114 -4.79 2.97 -0.52
N ALA A 115 -3.86 2.48 -1.37
CA ALA A 115 -4.07 2.48 -2.82
C ALA A 115 -5.25 1.61 -3.23
N VAL A 116 -5.48 0.49 -2.58
CA VAL A 116 -6.62 -0.40 -2.88
C VAL A 116 -7.94 0.32 -2.62
N ALA A 117 -8.04 1.02 -1.49
CA ALA A 117 -9.23 1.82 -1.17
C ALA A 117 -9.41 2.96 -2.18
N ALA A 118 -8.34 3.67 -2.54
CA ALA A 118 -8.39 4.74 -3.53
C ALA A 118 -8.80 4.21 -4.93
N THR A 119 -8.20 3.12 -5.39
CA THR A 119 -8.56 2.47 -6.66
C THR A 119 -10.03 2.07 -6.69
N SER A 120 -10.54 1.47 -5.61
CA SER A 120 -11.94 1.04 -5.54
C SER A 120 -12.89 2.22 -5.49
N ALA A 121 -12.65 3.20 -4.60
CA ALA A 121 -13.55 4.32 -4.38
C ALA A 121 -13.54 5.30 -5.56
N ILE A 122 -12.37 5.75 -6.00
CA ILE A 122 -12.25 6.72 -7.10
C ILE A 122 -12.46 6.03 -8.44
N GLY A 123 -11.83 4.86 -8.66
CA GLY A 123 -11.95 4.10 -9.91
C GLY A 123 -13.37 3.67 -10.21
N GLY A 124 -14.15 3.33 -9.18
CA GLY A 124 -15.58 3.00 -9.33
C GLY A 124 -16.41 4.11 -10.00
N PHE A 125 -16.03 5.38 -9.83
CA PHE A 125 -16.66 6.52 -10.48
C PHE A 125 -15.93 6.97 -11.74
N MET A 126 -14.60 7.04 -11.69
CA MET A 126 -13.81 7.64 -12.77
C MET A 126 -13.68 6.75 -14.00
N ILE A 127 -13.48 5.43 -13.82
CA ILE A 127 -13.34 4.51 -14.97
C ILE A 127 -14.61 4.53 -15.85
N PRO A 128 -15.82 4.38 -15.32
CA PRO A 128 -17.04 4.51 -16.13
C PRO A 128 -17.22 5.89 -16.75
N ALA A 129 -16.85 6.97 -16.03
CA ALA A 129 -16.93 8.33 -16.56
C ALA A 129 -15.97 8.53 -17.75
N MET A 130 -14.72 8.14 -17.62
CA MET A 130 -13.72 8.21 -18.68
C MET A 130 -14.10 7.34 -19.90
N ASN A 131 -14.66 6.14 -19.66
CA ASN A 131 -15.16 5.28 -20.73
C ASN A 131 -16.28 5.97 -21.54
N LYS A 132 -17.19 6.70 -20.90
CA LYS A 132 -18.26 7.46 -21.56
C LYS A 132 -17.73 8.62 -22.40
N GLU A 133 -16.63 9.22 -21.99
CA GLU A 133 -15.94 10.31 -22.72
C GLU A 133 -15.04 9.79 -23.84
N GLY A 134 -15.03 8.46 -24.09
CA GLY A 134 -14.28 7.85 -25.19
C GLY A 134 -12.82 7.55 -24.92
N TYR A 135 -12.36 7.61 -23.67
CA TYR A 135 -11.02 7.19 -23.30
C TYR A 135 -10.85 5.67 -23.43
N ASP A 136 -9.65 5.21 -23.80
CA ASP A 136 -9.34 3.78 -23.86
C ASP A 136 -9.49 3.10 -22.49
N LYS A 137 -10.13 1.92 -22.47
CA LYS A 137 -10.44 1.19 -21.22
C LYS A 137 -9.20 0.76 -20.46
N ASN A 138 -8.15 0.33 -21.17
CA ASN A 138 -6.90 -0.10 -20.56
C ASN A 138 -6.17 1.09 -19.95
N PHE A 139 -6.15 2.23 -20.68
CA PHE A 139 -5.61 3.48 -20.18
C PHE A 139 -6.32 3.92 -18.90
N ASN A 140 -7.66 3.91 -18.87
CA ASN A 140 -8.46 4.33 -17.70
C ASN A 140 -8.13 3.49 -16.47
N THR A 141 -8.03 2.18 -16.65
CA THR A 141 -7.68 1.27 -15.56
C THR A 141 -6.24 1.48 -15.11
N ALA A 142 -5.31 1.56 -16.06
CA ALA A 142 -3.89 1.72 -15.76
C ALA A 142 -3.62 3.04 -15.02
N VAL A 143 -4.17 4.17 -15.49
CA VAL A 143 -3.97 5.47 -14.83
C VAL A 143 -4.58 5.50 -13.43
N THR A 144 -5.74 4.86 -13.24
CA THR A 144 -6.36 4.79 -11.91
C THR A 144 -5.52 3.99 -10.93
N VAL A 145 -5.03 2.81 -11.33
CA VAL A 145 -4.21 1.94 -10.47
C VAL A 145 -2.88 2.62 -10.13
N THR A 146 -2.19 3.19 -11.12
CA THR A 146 -0.91 3.86 -10.90
C THR A 146 -1.08 5.14 -10.10
N ALA A 147 -2.09 5.96 -10.37
CA ALA A 147 -2.37 7.18 -9.61
C ALA A 147 -2.72 6.88 -8.13
N SER A 148 -3.38 5.77 -7.85
CA SER A 148 -3.71 5.38 -6.47
C SER A 148 -2.47 5.11 -5.62
N THR A 149 -1.34 4.73 -6.21
CA THR A 149 -0.09 4.51 -5.47
C THR A 149 0.52 5.80 -4.94
N THR A 150 0.28 6.95 -5.60
CA THR A 150 0.77 8.25 -5.13
C THR A 150 0.18 8.62 -3.77
N GLY A 151 -1.08 8.28 -3.54
CA GLY A 151 -1.74 8.53 -2.27
C GLY A 151 -1.13 7.77 -1.08
N MET A 152 -0.41 6.66 -1.33
CA MET A 152 0.32 5.94 -0.26
C MET A 152 1.60 6.63 0.17
N LEU A 153 2.18 7.48 -0.67
CA LEU A 153 3.40 8.23 -0.36
C LEU A 153 3.09 9.52 0.39
N ILE A 154 1.90 10.09 0.18
CA ILE A 154 1.47 11.33 0.84
C ILE A 154 1.02 11.01 2.27
N PRO A 155 1.60 11.65 3.31
CA PRO A 155 1.18 11.44 4.69
C PRO A 155 -0.27 11.88 4.97
N PRO A 156 -0.98 11.17 5.86
CA PRO A 156 -0.59 9.98 6.60
C PRO A 156 -0.71 8.69 5.79
N SER A 157 0.27 7.79 5.86
CA SER A 157 0.33 6.58 5.06
C SER A 157 0.49 5.31 5.92
N ASN A 158 -0.39 4.34 5.73
CA ASN A 158 -0.31 3.03 6.38
C ASN A 158 0.97 2.28 6.00
N ILE A 159 1.38 2.38 4.75
CA ILE A 159 2.58 1.73 4.23
C ILE A 159 3.85 2.26 4.91
N LEU A 160 3.94 3.57 5.13
CA LEU A 160 5.09 4.17 5.80
C LEU A 160 5.15 3.78 7.29
N ILE A 161 3.99 3.58 7.94
CA ILE A 161 3.92 3.06 9.31
C ILE A 161 4.45 1.61 9.35
N ILE A 162 3.97 0.76 8.45
CA ILE A 162 4.42 -0.64 8.36
C ILE A 162 5.93 -0.69 8.04
N TYR A 163 6.39 0.15 7.12
CA TYR A 163 7.80 0.23 6.76
C TYR A 163 8.67 0.64 7.96
N SER A 164 8.24 1.61 8.77
CA SER A 164 8.93 1.99 9.99
C SER A 164 9.18 0.79 10.93
N LEU A 165 8.17 -0.05 11.10
CA LEU A 165 8.28 -1.25 11.94
C LEU A 165 9.18 -2.31 11.31
N ALA A 166 9.02 -2.56 10.01
CA ALA A 166 9.79 -3.58 9.30
C ALA A 166 11.28 -3.22 9.16
N SER A 167 11.60 -1.93 9.08
CA SER A 167 12.98 -1.42 8.94
C SER A 167 13.76 -1.32 10.26
N GLY A 168 13.18 -1.77 11.39
CA GLY A 168 13.83 -1.74 12.70
C GLY A 168 13.62 -0.44 13.48
N GLY A 169 12.56 0.32 13.20
CA GLY A 169 12.15 1.48 14.00
C GLY A 169 12.61 2.83 13.43
N VAL A 170 12.73 2.94 12.13
CA VAL A 170 12.94 4.26 11.48
C VAL A 170 11.80 5.19 11.87
N SER A 171 12.11 6.46 12.17
CA SER A 171 11.12 7.45 12.59
C SER A 171 10.00 7.61 11.55
N ILE A 172 8.76 7.40 11.97
CA ILE A 172 7.56 7.62 11.14
C ILE A 172 7.50 9.07 10.65
N ALA A 173 7.85 10.03 11.49
CA ALA A 173 7.89 11.43 11.13
C ALA A 173 8.91 11.71 10.01
N ALA A 174 10.10 11.10 10.07
CA ALA A 174 11.10 11.23 9.03
C ALA A 174 10.62 10.62 7.69
N LEU A 175 9.94 9.47 7.75
CA LEU A 175 9.35 8.85 6.56
C LEU A 175 8.24 9.72 5.96
N PHE A 176 7.43 10.35 6.79
CA PHE A 176 6.39 11.27 6.32
C PHE A 176 6.98 12.51 5.63
N VAL A 177 8.05 13.08 6.18
CA VAL A 177 8.76 14.18 5.53
C VAL A 177 9.39 13.75 4.20
N ALA A 178 9.99 12.56 4.15
CA ALA A 178 10.54 11.99 2.93
C ALA A 178 9.47 11.74 1.84
N GLY A 179 8.23 11.44 2.23
CA GLY A 179 7.11 11.23 1.32
C GLY A 179 6.62 12.47 0.56
N TYR A 180 7.10 13.67 0.91
CA TYR A 180 6.78 14.90 0.18
C TYR A 180 7.71 15.19 -1.01
N LEU A 181 8.81 14.46 -1.14
CA LEU A 181 9.84 14.74 -2.15
C LEU A 181 9.69 13.99 -3.48
N PRO A 182 9.03 12.81 -3.58
CA PRO A 182 8.84 12.12 -4.88
C PRO A 182 7.77 12.73 -5.75
#